data_a427b807f53ab79b856ec8f72658089a
#
_entry.id   a427b807f53ab79b856ec8f72658089a
#
_cell.length_a   1.000
_cell.length_b   1.000
_cell.length_c   1.000
_cell.angle_alpha   90.00
_cell.angle_beta   90.00
_cell.angle_gamma   90.00
#
_symmetry.space_group_name_H-M   'P 1'
#
loop_
_entity.id
_entity.type
_entity.pdbx_description
1 polymer ?
#
loop_
_entity_poly.entity_id
_entity_poly.type
_entity_poly.pdbx_seq_one_letter_code
_entity_poly.pdbx_strand_id
1 'polypeptide(L)'
;LSIRRQRQMCIRDSINVLKQYESLFNDRDKQKNRSYTNEYVRHFTDGGYIPGIETEYQLISQIAPQIPIEQVNQYAQSLIGDKNIVIGLTGPDKADIKYPTEAQLLEDFIKAQQLPVKPYEETVSNEPLIPELPAPGKIREMKTDPLFGATVLTLDNGIKVVLKHTDFKKDEILMTATSPGGSTLFGAKDIDNLKVFNDVITLGGAGNFSATDLNKVLAGKKVSCSPSIGLNTENVNGYAAPADLKTLFELVYLYFTAPRMDEEAYTSFENRMIAQLKNLELNPMVAFSDTLTKAIYDNNPRAARITADDFKQISYPRIMEMYKERFADASDFVFTFVGNIDTDSIRPFVEQYLATLPVKGRAEKANPAEVPAIRKGEYTNIFKRALETPKASVVNFWSGKMEYNLENILTATMLKQILDLVYMEKVREDEGGTYGVQTSAQISSFPEGQTFLQAYFDTDPAKREKMNAIVRTELDNIVKSGPRDEDFKKSQDNILKRHTENLQENVYWLTTLDNYYFRGFNGETAYEETIKGITPAKIQAFAKKLLGQGNRIEVVMEP
;
A
#
# COMPACT_ATOMS: atom_id res chain seq x y z
N LEU A 1 -16.99 -29.30 -19.56
CA LEU A 1 -15.62 -28.73 -19.65
C LEU A 1 -14.80 -29.63 -20.54
N SER A 2 -14.17 -29.10 -21.61
CA SER A 2 -13.23 -29.92 -22.38
C SER A 2 -12.06 -30.26 -21.46
N ILE A 3 -11.78 -31.55 -21.30
CA ILE A 3 -10.70 -32.11 -20.45
C ILE A 3 -9.37 -31.36 -20.66
N ARG A 4 -9.11 -30.92 -21.85
CA ARG A 4 -7.88 -30.19 -22.22
C ARG A 4 -7.77 -28.80 -21.56
N ARG A 5 -8.88 -28.11 -21.28
CA ARG A 5 -8.94 -26.74 -20.75
C ARG A 5 -8.94 -26.71 -19.23
N GLN A 6 -9.68 -27.61 -18.58
CA GLN A 6 -9.55 -27.83 -17.14
C GLN A 6 -8.12 -28.20 -16.77
N ARG A 7 -7.46 -29.00 -17.61
CA ARG A 7 -6.05 -29.34 -17.45
C ARG A 7 -5.15 -28.11 -17.50
N GLN A 8 -5.43 -27.11 -18.36
CA GLN A 8 -4.63 -25.86 -18.41
C GLN A 8 -4.82 -25.00 -17.16
N MET A 9 -6.04 -24.85 -16.63
CA MET A 9 -6.27 -24.15 -15.35
C MET A 9 -5.55 -24.82 -14.19
N CYS A 10 -5.69 -26.14 -14.04
CA CYS A 10 -5.00 -26.89 -13.00
C CYS A 10 -3.48 -26.84 -13.15
N ILE A 11 -2.95 -26.89 -14.38
CA ILE A 11 -1.51 -26.73 -14.61
C ILE A 11 -1.05 -25.35 -14.16
N ARG A 12 -1.79 -24.28 -14.50
CA ARG A 12 -1.46 -22.92 -14.08
C ARG A 12 -1.46 -22.76 -12.56
N ASP A 13 -2.50 -23.25 -11.91
CA ASP A 13 -2.61 -23.15 -10.44
C ASP A 13 -1.54 -24.00 -9.75
N SER A 14 -1.23 -25.18 -10.28
CA SER A 14 -0.11 -25.99 -9.82
C SER A 14 1.23 -25.28 -10.01
N ILE A 15 1.43 -24.59 -11.14
CA ILE A 15 2.64 -23.80 -11.40
C ILE A 15 2.76 -22.64 -10.39
N ASN A 16 1.67 -21.93 -10.09
CA ASN A 16 1.66 -20.86 -9.10
C ASN A 16 2.02 -21.38 -7.70
N VAL A 17 1.42 -22.50 -7.28
CA VAL A 17 1.74 -23.15 -6.00
C VAL A 17 3.21 -23.57 -5.95
N LEU A 18 3.69 -24.24 -7.00
CA LEU A 18 5.10 -24.65 -7.10
C LEU A 18 6.05 -23.45 -7.00
N LYS A 19 5.73 -22.35 -7.70
CA LYS A 19 6.56 -21.14 -7.67
C LYS A 19 6.57 -20.48 -6.30
N GLN A 20 5.46 -20.54 -5.57
CA GLN A 20 5.39 -20.05 -4.19
C GLN A 20 6.30 -20.85 -3.27
N TYR A 21 6.22 -22.20 -3.30
CA TYR A 21 7.06 -23.06 -2.48
C TYR A 21 8.53 -23.00 -2.89
N GLU A 22 8.84 -22.89 -4.17
CA GLU A 22 10.21 -22.66 -4.67
C GLU A 22 10.81 -21.39 -4.06
N SER A 23 10.05 -20.29 -4.03
CA SER A 23 10.49 -19.04 -3.44
C SER A 23 10.73 -19.15 -1.94
N LEU A 24 9.82 -19.79 -1.19
CA LEU A 24 10.01 -20.05 0.24
C LEU A 24 11.24 -20.90 0.50
N PHE A 25 11.49 -21.92 -0.35
CA PHE A 25 12.68 -22.75 -0.27
C PHE A 25 13.95 -21.97 -0.57
N ASN A 26 13.95 -21.11 -1.59
CA ASN A 26 15.10 -20.26 -1.94
C ASN A 26 15.48 -19.31 -0.81
N ASP A 27 14.49 -18.75 -0.12
CA ASP A 27 14.66 -17.79 0.97
C ASP A 27 14.68 -18.46 2.38
N ARG A 28 14.78 -19.81 2.49
CA ARG A 28 14.69 -20.52 3.77
C ARG A 28 15.72 -20.07 4.81
N ASP A 29 16.92 -19.71 4.35
CA ASP A 29 18.01 -19.24 5.22
C ASP A 29 17.82 -17.77 5.66
N LYS A 30 16.82 -17.08 5.11
CA LYS A 30 16.49 -15.65 5.36
C LYS A 30 15.14 -15.49 6.06
N GLN A 31 14.54 -16.58 6.52
CA GLN A 31 13.25 -16.58 7.21
C GLN A 31 13.32 -15.83 8.56
N LYS A 32 12.30 -15.03 8.85
CA LYS A 32 12.17 -14.34 10.14
C LYS A 32 11.62 -15.27 11.21
N ASN A 33 12.05 -15.09 12.46
CA ASN A 33 11.56 -15.83 13.61
C ASN A 33 10.03 -15.87 13.71
N ARG A 34 9.35 -14.79 13.27
CA ARG A 34 7.88 -14.73 13.26
C ARG A 34 7.24 -15.82 12.38
N SER A 35 7.86 -16.19 11.27
CA SER A 35 7.35 -17.27 10.40
C SER A 35 7.35 -18.60 11.14
N TYR A 36 8.46 -18.92 11.81
CA TYR A 36 8.57 -20.13 12.63
C TYR A 36 7.61 -20.11 13.82
N THR A 37 7.48 -18.97 14.50
CA THR A 37 6.52 -18.83 15.60
C THR A 37 5.09 -19.11 15.14
N ASN A 38 4.68 -18.57 14.00
CA ASN A 38 3.34 -18.82 13.45
C ASN A 38 3.12 -20.29 13.09
N GLU A 39 4.15 -20.96 12.57
CA GLU A 39 4.11 -22.40 12.26
C GLU A 39 3.94 -23.24 13.53
N TYR A 40 4.70 -22.93 14.58
CA TYR A 40 4.61 -23.61 15.88
C TYR A 40 3.25 -23.37 16.57
N VAL A 41 2.72 -22.15 16.51
CA VAL A 41 1.39 -21.86 17.05
C VAL A 41 0.33 -22.68 16.31
N ARG A 42 0.36 -22.70 14.97
CA ARG A 42 -0.57 -23.49 14.16
C ARG A 42 -0.45 -25.01 14.45
N HIS A 43 0.77 -25.51 14.65
CA HIS A 43 0.97 -26.90 15.07
C HIS A 43 0.29 -27.17 16.41
N PHE A 44 0.45 -26.28 17.38
CA PHE A 44 -0.14 -26.44 18.71
C PHE A 44 -1.68 -26.32 18.69
N THR A 45 -2.23 -25.36 17.93
CA THR A 45 -3.69 -25.11 17.91
C THR A 45 -4.44 -26.09 17.03
N ASP A 46 -3.89 -26.45 15.88
CA ASP A 46 -4.61 -27.16 14.82
C ASP A 46 -4.11 -28.59 14.61
N GLY A 47 -3.02 -28.99 15.33
CA GLY A 47 -2.39 -30.32 15.17
C GLY A 47 -1.69 -30.52 13.83
N GLY A 48 -1.40 -29.44 13.09
CA GLY A 48 -0.70 -29.47 11.81
C GLY A 48 0.72 -30.03 11.94
N TYR A 49 1.26 -30.60 10.87
CA TYR A 49 2.65 -31.08 10.85
C TYR A 49 3.62 -29.92 10.61
N ILE A 50 4.86 -30.07 11.06
CA ILE A 50 5.99 -29.15 10.84
C ILE A 50 7.10 -29.90 10.09
N PRO A 51 6.94 -30.19 8.79
CA PRO A 51 7.93 -30.94 8.03
C PRO A 51 9.16 -30.11 7.64
N GLY A 52 9.05 -28.79 7.70
CA GLY A 52 10.03 -27.84 7.19
C GLY A 52 9.92 -27.62 5.69
N ILE A 53 10.32 -26.41 5.23
CA ILE A 53 10.12 -25.98 3.84
C ILE A 53 10.85 -26.86 2.80
N GLU A 54 12.00 -27.47 3.15
CA GLU A 54 12.70 -28.41 2.28
C GLU A 54 11.82 -29.60 1.93
N THR A 55 11.20 -30.20 2.95
CA THR A 55 10.30 -31.35 2.80
C THR A 55 9.02 -30.94 2.08
N GLU A 56 8.44 -29.81 2.44
CA GLU A 56 7.23 -29.28 1.80
C GLU A 56 7.46 -29.04 0.31
N TYR A 57 8.55 -28.33 -0.05
CA TYR A 57 8.88 -28.07 -1.45
C TYR A 57 9.13 -29.36 -2.24
N GLN A 58 9.85 -30.33 -1.65
CA GLN A 58 10.07 -31.61 -2.27
C GLN A 58 8.76 -32.36 -2.53
N LEU A 59 7.88 -32.43 -1.54
CA LEU A 59 6.58 -33.11 -1.66
C LEU A 59 5.69 -32.42 -2.69
N ILE A 60 5.55 -31.10 -2.63
CA ILE A 60 4.71 -30.34 -3.57
C ILE A 60 5.25 -30.47 -5.01
N SER A 61 6.57 -30.40 -5.18
CA SER A 61 7.21 -30.56 -6.50
C SER A 61 6.97 -31.93 -7.12
N GLN A 62 6.83 -32.97 -6.31
CA GLN A 62 6.53 -34.32 -6.76
C GLN A 62 5.04 -34.54 -6.99
N ILE A 63 4.19 -34.06 -6.10
CA ILE A 63 2.75 -34.38 -6.09
C ILE A 63 1.97 -33.48 -7.04
N ALA A 64 2.19 -32.14 -6.99
CA ALA A 64 1.35 -31.20 -7.72
C ALA A 64 1.28 -31.45 -9.25
N PRO A 65 2.39 -31.79 -9.96
CA PRO A 65 2.33 -32.12 -11.39
C PRO A 65 1.59 -33.42 -11.70
N GLN A 66 1.39 -34.29 -10.71
CA GLN A 66 0.78 -35.60 -10.89
C GLN A 66 -0.72 -35.63 -10.55
N ILE A 67 -1.27 -34.55 -9.98
CA ILE A 67 -2.70 -34.47 -9.66
C ILE A 67 -3.51 -34.37 -10.95
N PRO A 68 -4.28 -35.39 -11.33
CA PRO A 68 -5.09 -35.33 -12.54
C PRO A 68 -6.33 -34.46 -12.29
N ILE A 69 -6.82 -33.82 -13.36
CA ILE A 69 -8.00 -32.96 -13.29
C ILE A 69 -9.25 -33.71 -12.80
N GLU A 70 -9.34 -34.99 -13.11
CA GLU A 70 -10.42 -35.87 -12.68
C GLU A 70 -10.49 -35.96 -11.15
N GLN A 71 -9.34 -36.02 -10.48
CA GLN A 71 -9.26 -36.04 -9.01
C GLN A 71 -9.71 -34.71 -8.42
N VAL A 72 -9.31 -33.57 -9.02
CA VAL A 72 -9.77 -32.23 -8.59
C VAL A 72 -11.30 -32.12 -8.75
N ASN A 73 -11.84 -32.58 -9.87
CA ASN A 73 -13.29 -32.58 -10.11
C ASN A 73 -14.04 -33.50 -9.13
N GLN A 74 -13.53 -34.68 -8.83
CA GLN A 74 -14.11 -35.59 -7.83
C GLN A 74 -14.12 -34.95 -6.45
N TYR A 75 -13.00 -34.32 -6.06
CA TYR A 75 -12.93 -33.60 -4.79
C TYR A 75 -13.93 -32.43 -4.73
N ALA A 76 -14.01 -31.62 -5.77
CA ALA A 76 -15.00 -30.54 -5.87
C ALA A 76 -16.45 -31.04 -5.77
N GLN A 77 -16.76 -32.15 -6.43
CA GLN A 77 -18.07 -32.81 -6.30
C GLN A 77 -18.34 -33.33 -4.88
N SER A 78 -17.31 -33.80 -4.18
CA SER A 78 -17.46 -34.29 -2.79
C SER A 78 -17.77 -33.17 -1.79
N LEU A 79 -17.45 -31.92 -2.13
CA LEU A 79 -17.76 -30.73 -1.30
C LEU A 79 -19.24 -30.33 -1.40
N ILE A 80 -19.94 -30.76 -2.44
CA ILE A 80 -21.35 -30.44 -2.68
C ILE A 80 -22.15 -31.72 -2.44
N GLY A 81 -22.62 -31.89 -1.21
CA GLY A 81 -23.43 -33.05 -0.82
C GLY A 81 -24.89 -32.68 -0.59
N ASP A 82 -25.74 -33.69 -0.37
CA ASP A 82 -27.16 -33.50 -0.05
C ASP A 82 -27.43 -33.15 1.41
N LYS A 83 -26.36 -33.05 2.23
CA LYS A 83 -26.43 -32.80 3.69
C LYS A 83 -25.43 -31.72 4.11
N ASN A 84 -25.75 -31.08 5.21
CA ASN A 84 -24.93 -30.02 5.80
C ASN A 84 -24.77 -28.78 4.89
N ILE A 85 -25.82 -28.45 4.15
CA ILE A 85 -25.86 -27.24 3.32
C ILE A 85 -26.52 -26.14 4.13
N VAL A 86 -25.89 -24.98 4.20
CA VAL A 86 -26.46 -23.76 4.76
C VAL A 86 -26.52 -22.71 3.64
N ILE A 87 -27.71 -22.24 3.34
CA ILE A 87 -27.93 -21.17 2.36
C ILE A 87 -28.22 -19.89 3.12
N GLY A 88 -27.34 -18.93 3.05
CA GLY A 88 -27.50 -17.60 3.66
C GLY A 88 -27.76 -16.54 2.61
N LEU A 89 -28.87 -15.82 2.73
CA LEU A 89 -29.17 -14.63 1.93
C LEU A 89 -29.13 -13.40 2.83
N THR A 90 -28.25 -12.46 2.52
CA THR A 90 -28.15 -11.18 3.22
C THR A 90 -28.46 -10.04 2.27
N GLY A 91 -29.15 -9.03 2.75
CA GLY A 91 -29.47 -7.85 1.97
C GLY A 91 -30.06 -6.73 2.84
N PRO A 92 -30.25 -5.51 2.30
CA PRO A 92 -30.76 -4.38 3.04
C PRO A 92 -32.24 -4.58 3.42
N ASP A 93 -32.58 -4.27 4.67
CA ASP A 93 -33.98 -4.26 5.12
C ASP A 93 -34.72 -3.02 4.58
N LYS A 94 -35.34 -3.18 3.40
CA LYS A 94 -36.11 -2.13 2.73
C LYS A 94 -37.46 -2.66 2.30
N ALA A 95 -38.50 -1.85 2.50
CA ALA A 95 -39.89 -2.23 2.22
C ALA A 95 -40.19 -2.54 0.74
N ASP A 96 -39.40 -2.05 -0.19
CA ASP A 96 -39.51 -2.27 -1.64
C ASP A 96 -38.77 -3.51 -2.13
N ILE A 97 -37.97 -4.15 -1.28
CA ILE A 97 -37.22 -5.37 -1.62
C ILE A 97 -37.98 -6.60 -1.10
N LYS A 98 -38.35 -7.48 -2.01
CA LYS A 98 -38.92 -8.78 -1.66
C LYS A 98 -37.86 -9.87 -1.80
N TYR A 99 -37.47 -10.44 -0.68
CA TYR A 99 -36.55 -11.58 -0.66
C TYR A 99 -37.29 -12.88 -0.94
N PRO A 100 -36.64 -13.85 -1.60
CA PRO A 100 -37.21 -15.19 -1.76
C PRO A 100 -37.42 -15.85 -0.39
N THR A 101 -38.43 -16.68 -0.29
CA THR A 101 -38.65 -17.52 0.89
C THR A 101 -37.58 -18.62 0.98
N GLU A 102 -37.43 -19.23 2.15
CA GLU A 102 -36.51 -20.37 2.34
C GLU A 102 -36.78 -21.49 1.36
N ALA A 103 -38.07 -21.82 1.07
CA ALA A 103 -38.47 -22.82 0.12
C ALA A 103 -38.05 -22.47 -1.33
N GLN A 104 -38.18 -21.18 -1.70
CA GLN A 104 -37.74 -20.70 -3.02
C GLN A 104 -36.23 -20.76 -3.16
N LEU A 105 -35.47 -20.34 -2.12
CA LEU A 105 -34.01 -20.43 -2.13
C LEU A 105 -33.52 -21.86 -2.27
N LEU A 106 -34.15 -22.80 -1.57
CA LEU A 106 -33.82 -24.23 -1.71
C LEU A 106 -34.15 -24.76 -3.09
N GLU A 107 -35.32 -24.41 -3.64
CA GLU A 107 -35.71 -24.79 -4.98
C GLU A 107 -34.75 -24.24 -6.04
N ASP A 108 -34.37 -22.97 -5.92
CA ASP A 108 -33.43 -22.33 -6.84
C ASP A 108 -32.02 -22.96 -6.74
N PHE A 109 -31.58 -23.33 -5.56
CA PHE A 109 -30.32 -24.05 -5.34
C PHE A 109 -30.35 -25.42 -6.04
N ILE A 110 -31.41 -26.20 -5.85
CA ILE A 110 -31.58 -27.51 -6.49
C ILE A 110 -31.64 -27.38 -8.02
N LYS A 111 -32.38 -26.40 -8.55
CA LYS A 111 -32.44 -26.10 -9.98
C LYS A 111 -31.07 -25.72 -10.54
N ALA A 112 -30.32 -24.87 -9.80
CA ALA A 112 -28.97 -24.44 -10.23
C ALA A 112 -28.00 -25.62 -10.37
N GLN A 113 -28.08 -26.62 -9.49
CA GLN A 113 -27.27 -27.84 -9.59
C GLN A 113 -27.55 -28.66 -10.84
N GLN A 114 -28.76 -28.55 -11.40
CA GLN A 114 -29.19 -29.30 -12.59
C GLN A 114 -29.01 -28.52 -13.90
N LEU A 115 -28.63 -27.24 -13.83
CA LEU A 115 -28.44 -26.42 -15.02
C LEU A 115 -27.28 -26.94 -15.88
N PRO A 116 -27.49 -27.17 -17.19
CA PRO A 116 -26.39 -27.48 -18.07
C PRO A 116 -25.50 -26.25 -18.23
N VAL A 117 -24.30 -26.31 -17.66
CA VAL A 117 -23.28 -25.24 -17.79
C VAL A 117 -22.40 -25.52 -19.00
N LYS A 118 -22.19 -24.50 -19.83
CA LYS A 118 -21.20 -24.59 -20.91
C LYS A 118 -19.80 -24.63 -20.28
N PRO A 119 -18.90 -25.44 -20.87
CA PRO A 119 -17.51 -25.41 -20.43
C PRO A 119 -16.94 -23.99 -20.52
N TYR A 120 -16.24 -23.55 -19.50
CA TYR A 120 -15.46 -22.31 -19.58
C TYR A 120 -14.40 -22.43 -20.68
N GLU A 121 -14.46 -21.55 -21.66
CA GLU A 121 -13.49 -21.49 -22.76
C GLU A 121 -12.40 -20.47 -22.41
N GLU A 122 -11.26 -20.96 -21.95
CA GLU A 122 -10.10 -20.12 -21.69
C GLU A 122 -9.29 -19.94 -22.98
N THR A 123 -9.20 -18.70 -23.43
CA THR A 123 -8.26 -18.30 -24.47
C THR A 123 -7.03 -17.69 -23.76
N VAL A 124 -5.93 -18.43 -23.69
CA VAL A 124 -4.63 -17.86 -23.30
C VAL A 124 -3.92 -17.46 -24.58
N SER A 125 -3.57 -16.18 -24.70
CA SER A 125 -2.71 -15.72 -25.78
C SER A 125 -1.29 -16.24 -25.54
N ASN A 126 -0.70 -16.83 -26.57
CA ASN A 126 0.73 -17.21 -26.59
C ASN A 126 1.61 -16.11 -27.21
N GLU A 127 1.04 -14.95 -27.47
CA GLU A 127 1.78 -13.81 -27.98
C GLU A 127 2.77 -13.28 -26.94
N PRO A 128 3.94 -12.80 -27.38
CA PRO A 128 4.86 -12.11 -26.48
C PRO A 128 4.20 -10.81 -25.97
N LEU A 129 4.54 -10.40 -24.73
CA LEU A 129 4.02 -9.16 -24.15
C LEU A 129 4.26 -7.95 -25.05
N ILE A 130 5.42 -7.92 -25.70
CA ILE A 130 5.80 -6.90 -26.68
C ILE A 130 6.12 -7.61 -27.99
N PRO A 131 5.24 -7.57 -28.99
CA PRO A 131 5.45 -8.25 -30.28
C PRO A 131 6.64 -7.72 -31.06
N GLU A 132 6.83 -6.41 -31.06
CA GLU A 132 7.93 -5.74 -31.76
C GLU A 132 8.76 -4.94 -30.75
N LEU A 133 9.97 -5.42 -30.51
CA LEU A 133 10.91 -4.73 -29.62
C LEU A 133 11.48 -3.50 -30.31
N PRO A 134 11.57 -2.35 -29.61
CA PRO A 134 12.28 -1.20 -30.14
C PRO A 134 13.79 -1.52 -30.30
N ALA A 135 14.49 -0.80 -31.18
CA ALA A 135 15.93 -0.88 -31.25
C ALA A 135 16.52 -0.43 -29.90
N PRO A 136 17.43 -1.23 -29.26
CA PRO A 136 17.93 -0.91 -27.94
C PRO A 136 18.70 0.42 -27.94
N GLY A 137 18.48 1.22 -26.89
CA GLY A 137 19.31 2.39 -26.60
C GLY A 137 20.61 1.99 -25.90
N LYS A 138 21.30 2.95 -25.30
CA LYS A 138 22.62 2.71 -24.69
C LYS A 138 22.72 3.32 -23.30
N ILE A 139 23.54 2.67 -22.47
CA ILE A 139 24.02 3.26 -21.22
C ILE A 139 25.19 4.18 -21.59
N ARG A 140 25.00 5.50 -21.39
CA ARG A 140 26.00 6.53 -21.69
C ARG A 140 27.07 6.61 -20.60
N GLU A 141 26.67 6.44 -19.34
CA GLU A 141 27.58 6.55 -18.20
C GLU A 141 27.18 5.53 -17.13
N MET A 142 28.19 4.95 -16.48
CA MET A 142 28.01 4.08 -15.31
C MET A 142 29.01 4.51 -14.24
N LYS A 143 28.50 4.81 -13.03
CA LYS A 143 29.29 5.23 -11.87
C LYS A 143 28.89 4.42 -10.65
N THR A 144 29.86 4.09 -9.81
CA THR A 144 29.58 3.57 -8.46
C THR A 144 29.52 4.74 -7.49
N ASP A 145 28.42 4.87 -6.77
CA ASP A 145 28.33 5.80 -5.64
C ASP A 145 28.92 5.14 -4.39
N PRO A 146 30.02 5.66 -3.86
CA PRO A 146 30.69 5.07 -2.70
C PRO A 146 29.87 5.24 -1.41
N LEU A 147 28.90 6.18 -1.37
CA LEU A 147 28.09 6.45 -0.18
C LEU A 147 27.20 5.27 0.19
N PHE A 148 26.52 4.70 -0.81
CA PHE A 148 25.58 3.60 -0.60
C PHE A 148 25.99 2.31 -1.32
N GLY A 149 27.13 2.30 -2.01
CA GLY A 149 27.56 1.18 -2.84
C GLY A 149 26.58 0.88 -3.99
N ALA A 150 25.86 1.90 -4.46
CA ALA A 150 24.92 1.79 -5.56
C ALA A 150 25.60 2.06 -6.90
N THR A 151 25.18 1.37 -7.96
CA THR A 151 25.59 1.68 -9.33
C THR A 151 24.57 2.62 -9.94
N VAL A 152 25.02 3.79 -10.42
CA VAL A 152 24.19 4.79 -11.07
C VAL A 152 24.47 4.78 -12.56
N LEU A 153 23.44 4.52 -13.35
CA LEU A 153 23.49 4.54 -14.81
C LEU A 153 22.80 5.82 -15.30
N THR A 154 23.40 6.44 -16.32
CA THR A 154 22.74 7.50 -17.10
C THR A 154 22.57 6.97 -18.53
N LEU A 155 21.33 6.92 -18.98
CA LEU A 155 21.00 6.42 -20.31
C LEU A 155 21.17 7.53 -21.36
N ASP A 156 21.27 7.16 -22.64
CA ASP A 156 21.40 8.11 -23.74
C ASP A 156 20.15 8.99 -23.93
N ASN A 157 18.97 8.49 -23.54
CA ASN A 157 17.75 9.28 -23.45
C ASN A 157 17.67 10.17 -22.18
N GLY A 158 18.68 10.15 -21.32
CA GLY A 158 18.78 10.99 -20.13
C GLY A 158 18.21 10.40 -18.84
N ILE A 159 17.49 9.28 -18.91
CA ILE A 159 16.93 8.61 -17.73
C ILE A 159 18.05 8.16 -16.79
N LYS A 160 17.84 8.34 -15.49
CA LYS A 160 18.73 7.87 -14.43
C LYS A 160 18.20 6.54 -13.87
N VAL A 161 19.11 5.56 -13.74
CA VAL A 161 18.82 4.25 -13.14
C VAL A 161 19.80 4.01 -12.00
N VAL A 162 19.26 3.67 -10.82
CA VAL A 162 20.04 3.37 -9.61
C VAL A 162 19.88 1.90 -9.29
N LEU A 163 20.98 1.19 -9.16
CA LEU A 163 21.02 -0.25 -8.88
C LEU A 163 21.73 -0.49 -7.56
N LYS A 164 21.11 -1.19 -6.63
CA LYS A 164 21.76 -1.66 -5.41
C LYS A 164 21.60 -3.16 -5.28
N HIS A 165 22.71 -3.88 -5.42
CA HIS A 165 22.75 -5.29 -5.10
C HIS A 165 22.66 -5.52 -3.58
N THR A 166 21.86 -6.49 -3.18
CA THR A 166 21.76 -7.02 -1.82
C THR A 166 21.60 -8.54 -1.86
N ASP A 167 22.04 -9.20 -0.79
CA ASP A 167 21.87 -10.65 -0.59
C ASP A 167 20.83 -10.99 0.50
N PHE A 168 19.99 -10.03 0.87
CA PHE A 168 19.00 -10.17 1.95
C PHE A 168 17.95 -11.22 1.63
N LYS A 169 17.54 -11.30 0.36
CA LYS A 169 16.65 -12.34 -0.18
C LYS A 169 17.14 -12.76 -1.56
N LYS A 170 17.11 -14.06 -1.82
CA LYS A 170 17.57 -14.62 -3.09
C LYS A 170 16.59 -14.38 -4.23
N ASP A 171 15.31 -14.27 -3.91
CA ASP A 171 14.20 -14.29 -4.87
C ASP A 171 13.39 -12.98 -4.87
N GLU A 172 14.09 -11.84 -4.63
CA GLU A 172 13.46 -10.52 -4.58
C GLU A 172 14.32 -9.44 -5.24
N ILE A 173 13.69 -8.73 -6.16
CA ILE A 173 14.14 -7.46 -6.71
C ILE A 173 12.96 -6.50 -6.59
N LEU A 174 13.15 -5.39 -5.90
CA LEU A 174 12.19 -4.31 -5.78
C LEU A 174 12.56 -3.17 -6.72
N MET A 175 11.58 -2.50 -7.29
CA MET A 175 11.75 -1.35 -8.17
C MET A 175 10.78 -0.24 -7.79
N THR A 176 11.26 0.99 -7.80
CA THR A 176 10.40 2.18 -7.90
C THR A 176 10.96 3.10 -8.99
N ALA A 177 10.06 3.70 -9.75
CA ALA A 177 10.38 4.83 -10.62
C ALA A 177 9.56 6.02 -10.15
N THR A 178 10.20 7.15 -9.91
CA THR A 178 9.57 8.34 -9.31
C THR A 178 9.84 9.57 -10.17
N SER A 179 8.81 10.36 -10.42
CA SER A 179 8.82 11.63 -11.17
C SER A 179 8.08 12.71 -10.38
N PRO A 180 8.46 14.00 -10.48
CA PRO A 180 7.78 15.07 -9.77
C PRO A 180 6.50 15.51 -10.50
N GLY A 181 5.48 15.92 -9.73
CA GLY A 181 4.22 16.44 -10.28
C GLY A 181 3.01 16.02 -9.48
N GLY A 182 2.55 14.82 -9.72
CA GLY A 182 1.46 14.19 -9.00
C GLY A 182 0.09 14.84 -9.26
N SER A 183 -0.86 14.53 -8.37
CA SER A 183 -2.23 15.04 -8.47
C SER A 183 -2.31 16.56 -8.35
N THR A 184 -1.27 17.23 -7.83
CA THR A 184 -1.22 18.70 -7.73
C THR A 184 -1.14 19.42 -9.09
N LEU A 185 -0.85 18.71 -10.17
CA LEU A 185 -0.83 19.30 -11.53
C LEU A 185 -2.22 19.40 -12.16
N PHE A 186 -3.24 18.86 -11.52
CA PHE A 186 -4.62 18.91 -12.00
C PHE A 186 -5.46 19.85 -11.16
N GLY A 187 -6.31 20.63 -11.81
CA GLY A 187 -7.18 21.62 -11.16
C GLY A 187 -8.49 21.03 -10.62
N ALA A 188 -9.35 21.92 -10.11
CA ALA A 188 -10.59 21.58 -9.42
C ALA A 188 -11.54 20.67 -10.22
N LYS A 189 -11.57 20.79 -11.55
CA LYS A 189 -12.44 20.00 -12.44
C LYS A 189 -12.10 18.51 -12.49
N ASP A 190 -10.88 18.13 -12.10
CA ASP A 190 -10.40 16.76 -12.17
C ASP A 190 -10.36 16.07 -10.78
N ILE A 191 -10.82 16.74 -9.72
CA ILE A 191 -10.74 16.22 -8.33
C ILE A 191 -11.41 14.85 -8.21
N ASP A 192 -12.61 14.65 -8.75
CA ASP A 192 -13.33 13.39 -8.62
C ASP A 192 -12.67 12.28 -9.45
N ASN A 193 -12.13 12.63 -10.62
CA ASN A 193 -11.30 11.70 -11.41
C ASN A 193 -10.05 11.26 -10.65
N LEU A 194 -9.39 12.15 -9.89
CA LEU A 194 -8.21 11.83 -9.09
C LEU A 194 -8.49 10.89 -7.94
N LYS A 195 -9.70 10.93 -7.35
CA LYS A 195 -10.09 10.05 -6.22
C LYS A 195 -10.09 8.56 -6.60
N VAL A 196 -10.32 8.22 -7.88
CA VAL A 196 -10.35 6.84 -8.38
C VAL A 196 -9.23 6.55 -9.39
N PHE A 197 -8.36 7.52 -9.65
CA PHE A 197 -7.33 7.43 -10.68
C PHE A 197 -6.52 6.12 -10.57
N ASN A 198 -5.96 5.85 -9.40
CA ASN A 198 -5.10 4.68 -9.18
C ASN A 198 -5.84 3.33 -9.29
N ASP A 199 -7.15 3.31 -9.04
CA ASP A 199 -7.98 2.11 -9.17
C ASP A 199 -8.36 1.83 -10.63
N VAL A 200 -8.38 2.87 -11.46
CA VAL A 200 -8.97 2.82 -12.81
C VAL A 200 -7.92 2.64 -13.91
N ILE A 201 -6.75 3.22 -13.78
CA ILE A 201 -5.74 3.30 -14.87
C ILE A 201 -5.23 1.94 -15.36
N THR A 202 -5.35 0.88 -14.57
CA THR A 202 -4.90 -0.47 -14.95
C THR A 202 -6.04 -1.44 -15.27
N LEU A 203 -7.30 -1.01 -15.17
CA LEU A 203 -8.48 -1.87 -15.42
C LEU A 203 -8.49 -2.46 -16.83
N GLY A 204 -8.03 -1.70 -17.80
CA GLY A 204 -7.99 -2.14 -19.19
C GLY A 204 -6.88 -3.14 -19.49
N GLY A 205 -5.89 -3.30 -18.60
CA GLY A 205 -4.68 -4.05 -18.89
C GLY A 205 -3.61 -3.20 -19.57
N ALA A 206 -2.74 -3.82 -20.39
CA ALA A 206 -1.66 -3.14 -21.09
C ALA A 206 -1.34 -3.82 -22.44
N GLY A 207 -0.88 -3.06 -23.42
CA GLY A 207 -0.59 -3.55 -24.76
C GLY A 207 -1.81 -4.21 -25.40
N ASN A 208 -1.64 -5.43 -25.90
CA ASN A 208 -2.70 -6.22 -26.51
C ASN A 208 -3.53 -7.02 -25.49
N PHE A 209 -3.16 -6.99 -24.20
CA PHE A 209 -3.73 -7.85 -23.18
C PHE A 209 -4.74 -7.10 -22.32
N SER A 210 -5.96 -7.66 -22.18
CA SER A 210 -6.87 -7.26 -21.10
C SER A 210 -6.23 -7.54 -19.74
N ALA A 211 -6.72 -6.93 -18.66
CA ALA A 211 -6.22 -7.22 -17.31
C ALA A 211 -6.34 -8.72 -16.98
N THR A 212 -7.42 -9.36 -17.41
CA THR A 212 -7.63 -10.82 -17.23
C THR A 212 -6.60 -11.63 -18.01
N ASP A 213 -6.35 -11.30 -19.28
CA ASP A 213 -5.39 -12.03 -20.10
C ASP A 213 -3.95 -11.80 -19.65
N LEU A 214 -3.64 -10.58 -19.21
CA LEU A 214 -2.34 -10.26 -18.62
C LEU A 214 -2.08 -11.13 -17.38
N ASN A 215 -3.06 -11.25 -16.47
CA ASN A 215 -2.95 -12.13 -15.32
C ASN A 215 -2.73 -13.60 -15.70
N LYS A 216 -3.33 -14.06 -16.81
CA LYS A 216 -3.12 -15.42 -17.31
C LYS A 216 -1.68 -15.62 -17.86
N VAL A 217 -1.17 -14.65 -18.62
CA VAL A 217 0.19 -14.69 -19.19
C VAL A 217 1.25 -14.60 -18.10
N LEU A 218 0.95 -13.90 -17.01
CA LEU A 218 1.85 -13.76 -15.85
C LEU A 218 1.77 -14.93 -14.87
N ALA A 219 0.87 -15.90 -15.08
CA ALA A 219 0.77 -17.07 -14.20
C ALA A 219 2.09 -17.85 -14.14
N GLY A 220 2.51 -18.23 -12.93
CA GLY A 220 3.80 -18.89 -12.67
C GLY A 220 5.01 -17.95 -12.63
N LYS A 221 4.80 -16.64 -12.77
CA LYS A 221 5.85 -15.63 -12.62
C LYS A 221 5.69 -14.89 -11.30
N LYS A 222 6.79 -14.60 -10.65
CA LYS A 222 6.86 -13.70 -9.50
C LYS A 222 7.18 -12.29 -9.99
N VAL A 223 6.19 -11.59 -10.46
CA VAL A 223 6.34 -10.25 -11.02
C VAL A 223 5.09 -9.42 -10.77
N SER A 224 5.27 -8.17 -10.44
CA SER A 224 4.22 -7.15 -10.43
C SER A 224 4.77 -5.81 -10.89
N CYS A 225 3.91 -5.01 -11.51
CA CYS A 225 4.21 -3.65 -11.90
C CYS A 225 2.91 -2.82 -11.81
N SER A 226 2.97 -1.68 -11.14
CA SER A 226 1.80 -0.83 -10.93
C SER A 226 2.18 0.65 -11.02
N PRO A 227 1.66 1.39 -12.00
CA PRO A 227 1.73 2.84 -12.03
C PRO A 227 0.76 3.45 -11.01
N SER A 228 1.08 4.61 -10.48
CA SER A 228 0.22 5.36 -9.56
C SER A 228 0.57 6.84 -9.56
N ILE A 229 -0.39 7.67 -9.17
CA ILE A 229 -0.18 9.09 -8.91
C ILE A 229 -0.31 9.35 -7.41
N GLY A 230 0.70 10.00 -6.84
CA GLY A 230 0.67 10.51 -5.49
C GLY A 230 0.23 11.97 -5.43
N LEU A 231 0.38 12.61 -4.28
CA LEU A 231 0.09 14.03 -4.15
C LEU A 231 1.01 14.87 -5.03
N ASN A 232 2.31 14.63 -4.96
CA ASN A 232 3.35 15.43 -5.62
C ASN A 232 4.32 14.61 -6.48
N THR A 233 3.98 13.36 -6.77
CA THR A 233 4.80 12.44 -7.57
C THR A 233 3.94 11.54 -8.44
N GLU A 234 4.47 11.14 -9.60
CA GLU A 234 4.09 9.92 -10.30
C GLU A 234 5.03 8.80 -9.91
N ASN A 235 4.50 7.59 -9.80
CA ASN A 235 5.29 6.44 -9.38
C ASN A 235 4.97 5.22 -10.24
N VAL A 236 5.98 4.39 -10.51
CA VAL A 236 5.78 3.03 -11.00
C VAL A 236 6.51 2.11 -10.03
N ASN A 237 5.76 1.29 -9.30
CA ASN A 237 6.32 0.33 -8.36
C ASN A 237 6.34 -1.05 -8.98
N GLY A 238 7.43 -1.76 -8.79
CA GLY A 238 7.65 -3.08 -9.36
C GLY A 238 8.30 -4.05 -8.38
N TYR A 239 8.04 -5.31 -8.63
CA TYR A 239 8.63 -6.43 -7.93
C TYR A 239 8.89 -7.55 -8.93
N ALA A 240 10.02 -8.24 -8.82
CA ALA A 240 10.28 -9.45 -9.57
C ALA A 240 11.20 -10.40 -8.80
N ALA A 241 11.05 -11.71 -9.07
CA ALA A 241 12.15 -12.64 -8.86
C ALA A 241 13.22 -12.40 -9.93
N PRO A 242 14.51 -12.71 -9.69
CA PRO A 242 15.57 -12.57 -10.69
C PRO A 242 15.27 -13.26 -12.03
N ALA A 243 14.63 -14.43 -12.00
CA ALA A 243 14.22 -15.18 -13.19
C ALA A 243 13.12 -14.47 -14.02
N ASP A 244 12.33 -13.61 -13.39
CA ASP A 244 11.21 -12.91 -14.00
C ASP A 244 11.51 -11.43 -14.28
N LEU A 245 12.76 -11.00 -14.10
CA LEU A 245 13.20 -9.61 -14.24
C LEU A 245 12.88 -9.04 -15.63
N LYS A 246 13.09 -9.80 -16.70
CA LYS A 246 12.72 -9.40 -18.06
C LYS A 246 11.24 -8.99 -18.13
N THR A 247 10.36 -9.80 -17.54
CA THR A 247 8.91 -9.53 -17.55
C THR A 247 8.56 -8.22 -16.81
N LEU A 248 9.29 -7.90 -15.73
CA LEU A 248 9.13 -6.60 -15.06
C LEU A 248 9.42 -5.44 -16.01
N PHE A 249 10.53 -5.51 -16.77
CA PHE A 249 10.89 -4.47 -17.73
C PHE A 249 9.88 -4.37 -18.89
N GLU A 250 9.35 -5.50 -19.36
CA GLU A 250 8.28 -5.53 -20.38
C GLU A 250 7.02 -4.83 -19.87
N LEU A 251 6.61 -5.09 -18.62
CA LEU A 251 5.45 -4.43 -18.00
C LEU A 251 5.68 -2.93 -17.82
N VAL A 252 6.85 -2.52 -17.32
CA VAL A 252 7.21 -1.10 -17.22
C VAL A 252 7.08 -0.43 -18.58
N TYR A 253 7.68 -1.00 -19.61
CA TYR A 253 7.63 -0.46 -20.96
C TYR A 253 6.19 -0.31 -21.47
N LEU A 254 5.35 -1.31 -21.28
CA LEU A 254 3.94 -1.29 -21.69
C LEU A 254 3.13 -0.22 -20.94
N TYR A 255 3.34 -0.04 -19.65
CA TYR A 255 2.64 1.00 -18.89
C TYR A 255 3.03 2.41 -19.32
N PHE A 256 4.24 2.64 -19.80
CA PHE A 256 4.63 3.93 -20.37
C PHE A 256 4.14 4.14 -21.80
N THR A 257 4.07 3.09 -22.63
CA THR A 257 3.88 3.23 -24.08
C THR A 257 2.54 2.79 -24.60
N ALA A 258 1.88 1.83 -23.93
CA ALA A 258 0.68 1.18 -24.44
C ALA A 258 -0.39 0.93 -23.34
N PRO A 259 -0.81 1.96 -22.57
CA PRO A 259 -1.91 1.80 -21.64
C PRO A 259 -3.21 1.52 -22.39
N ARG A 260 -3.98 0.55 -21.92
CA ARG A 260 -5.20 0.08 -22.58
C ARG A 260 -6.44 0.57 -21.84
N MET A 261 -7.49 0.93 -22.58
CA MET A 261 -8.82 1.20 -22.07
C MET A 261 -9.73 -0.03 -22.26
N ASP A 262 -10.67 -0.20 -21.30
CA ASP A 262 -11.70 -1.25 -21.37
C ASP A 262 -12.97 -0.73 -20.69
N GLU A 263 -13.95 -0.32 -21.50
CA GLU A 263 -15.20 0.26 -21.02
C GLU A 263 -16.08 -0.73 -20.23
N GLU A 264 -16.03 -2.02 -20.57
CA GLU A 264 -16.79 -3.05 -19.83
C GLU A 264 -16.18 -3.29 -18.46
N ALA A 265 -14.85 -3.32 -18.37
CA ALA A 265 -14.14 -3.44 -17.10
C ALA A 265 -14.40 -2.22 -16.21
N TYR A 266 -14.41 -1.00 -16.79
CA TYR A 266 -14.75 0.22 -16.06
C TYR A 266 -16.21 0.21 -15.56
N THR A 267 -17.18 -0.11 -16.40
CA THR A 267 -18.60 -0.20 -16.02
C THR A 267 -18.81 -1.21 -14.88
N SER A 268 -18.12 -2.32 -14.95
CA SER A 268 -18.16 -3.36 -13.91
C SER A 268 -17.55 -2.85 -12.58
N PHE A 269 -16.43 -2.11 -12.65
CA PHE A 269 -15.80 -1.45 -11.52
C PHE A 269 -16.73 -0.40 -10.90
N GLU A 270 -17.28 0.50 -11.71
CA GLU A 270 -18.19 1.57 -11.29
C GLU A 270 -19.39 1.03 -10.51
N ASN A 271 -20.12 0.05 -11.09
CA ASN A 271 -21.29 -0.55 -10.45
C ASN A 271 -20.95 -1.17 -9.09
N ARG A 272 -19.86 -1.91 -9.01
CA ARG A 272 -19.40 -2.53 -7.77
C ARG A 272 -19.00 -1.48 -6.75
N MET A 273 -18.27 -0.45 -7.16
CA MET A 273 -17.79 0.60 -6.28
C MET A 273 -18.93 1.45 -5.73
N ILE A 274 -19.91 1.84 -6.56
CA ILE A 274 -21.11 2.55 -6.12
C ILE A 274 -21.87 1.75 -5.06
N ALA A 275 -22.06 0.45 -5.27
CA ALA A 275 -22.72 -0.41 -4.30
C ALA A 275 -21.94 -0.51 -2.98
N GLN A 276 -20.62 -0.65 -3.06
CA GLN A 276 -19.74 -0.70 -1.90
C GLN A 276 -19.75 0.61 -1.11
N LEU A 277 -19.67 1.76 -1.79
CA LEU A 277 -19.67 3.09 -1.15
C LEU A 277 -20.99 3.38 -0.43
N LYS A 278 -22.14 3.02 -1.03
CA LYS A 278 -23.44 3.15 -0.37
C LYS A 278 -23.51 2.37 0.96
N ASN A 279 -22.94 1.16 0.99
CA ASN A 279 -22.87 0.38 2.22
C ASN A 279 -21.88 0.98 3.22
N LEU A 280 -20.74 1.48 2.73
CA LEU A 280 -19.71 2.11 3.55
C LEU A 280 -20.23 3.36 4.27
N GLU A 281 -21.09 4.15 3.62
CA GLU A 281 -21.70 5.37 4.20
C GLU A 281 -22.60 5.09 5.42
N LEU A 282 -23.06 3.86 5.60
CA LEU A 282 -23.82 3.44 6.78
C LEU A 282 -22.92 3.21 8.01
N ASN A 283 -21.62 3.05 7.82
CA ASN A 283 -20.68 2.79 8.90
C ASN A 283 -20.41 4.07 9.72
N PRO A 284 -20.68 4.10 11.03
CA PRO A 284 -20.43 5.27 11.87
C PRO A 284 -18.97 5.74 11.87
N MET A 285 -18.00 4.82 11.75
CA MET A 285 -16.58 5.16 11.72
C MET A 285 -16.19 5.90 10.43
N VAL A 286 -16.90 5.67 9.33
CA VAL A 286 -16.74 6.45 8.09
C VAL A 286 -17.19 7.88 8.30
N ALA A 287 -18.35 8.07 8.95
CA ALA A 287 -18.83 9.42 9.32
C ALA A 287 -17.83 10.14 10.26
N PHE A 288 -17.20 9.39 11.17
CA PHE A 288 -16.13 9.93 12.03
C PHE A 288 -14.91 10.38 11.22
N SER A 289 -14.41 9.53 10.32
CA SER A 289 -13.27 9.84 9.45
C SER A 289 -13.55 11.03 8.52
N ASP A 290 -14.76 11.08 7.93
CA ASP A 290 -15.19 12.19 7.08
C ASP A 290 -15.24 13.50 7.87
N THR A 291 -15.79 13.47 9.09
CA THR A 291 -15.86 14.64 9.97
C THR A 291 -14.46 15.12 10.38
N LEU A 292 -13.57 14.19 10.71
CA LEU A 292 -12.17 14.50 11.02
C LEU A 292 -11.46 15.14 9.81
N THR A 293 -11.60 14.55 8.63
CA THR A 293 -11.00 15.09 7.39
C THR A 293 -11.52 16.50 7.08
N LYS A 294 -12.82 16.73 7.22
CA LYS A 294 -13.43 18.06 7.06
C LYS A 294 -12.90 19.06 8.09
N ALA A 295 -12.71 18.61 9.33
CA ALA A 295 -12.14 19.45 10.39
C ALA A 295 -10.70 19.82 10.11
N ILE A 296 -9.86 18.86 9.67
CA ILE A 296 -8.44 19.07 9.40
C ILE A 296 -8.24 19.99 8.18
N TYR A 297 -8.96 19.74 7.09
CA TYR A 297 -8.74 20.40 5.79
C TYR A 297 -9.79 21.44 5.43
N ASP A 298 -10.56 21.93 6.39
CA ASP A 298 -11.58 22.98 6.20
C ASP A 298 -12.55 22.70 5.05
N ASN A 299 -13.06 21.48 4.95
CA ASN A 299 -13.93 20.99 3.89
C ASN A 299 -13.31 21.05 2.48
N ASN A 300 -12.00 21.03 2.35
CA ASN A 300 -11.35 21.01 1.04
C ASN A 300 -11.75 19.74 0.26
N PRO A 301 -12.31 19.85 -0.96
CA PRO A 301 -12.80 18.71 -1.73
C PRO A 301 -11.69 17.72 -2.14
N ARG A 302 -10.44 18.17 -2.26
CA ARG A 302 -9.30 17.30 -2.55
C ARG A 302 -8.98 16.32 -1.40
N ALA A 303 -9.29 16.72 -0.17
CA ALA A 303 -9.08 15.85 1.00
C ALA A 303 -10.26 14.91 1.24
N ALA A 304 -11.43 15.20 0.68
CA ALA A 304 -12.63 14.39 0.86
C ALA A 304 -12.49 13.02 0.16
N ARG A 305 -12.94 11.94 0.83
CA ARG A 305 -13.06 10.64 0.18
C ARG A 305 -14.07 10.70 -0.96
N ILE A 306 -14.00 9.71 -1.85
CA ILE A 306 -15.02 9.49 -2.87
C ILE A 306 -16.33 9.03 -2.24
N THR A 307 -17.45 9.48 -2.80
CA THR A 307 -18.81 9.05 -2.45
C THR A 307 -19.48 8.39 -3.65
N ALA A 308 -20.59 7.68 -3.41
CA ALA A 308 -21.36 7.07 -4.50
C ALA A 308 -21.91 8.12 -5.49
N ASP A 309 -22.21 9.34 -5.03
CA ASP A 309 -22.71 10.41 -5.89
C ASP A 309 -21.60 11.06 -6.76
N ASP A 310 -20.34 11.04 -6.32
CA ASP A 310 -19.21 11.58 -7.07
C ASP A 310 -19.00 10.83 -8.40
N PHE A 311 -19.41 9.55 -8.51
CA PHE A 311 -19.31 8.78 -9.74
C PHE A 311 -20.04 9.39 -10.94
N LYS A 312 -21.02 10.24 -10.70
CA LYS A 312 -21.72 11.00 -11.76
C LYS A 312 -20.82 12.02 -12.47
N GLN A 313 -19.70 12.39 -11.85
CA GLN A 313 -18.73 13.39 -12.35
C GLN A 313 -17.46 12.73 -12.90
N ILE A 314 -17.28 11.42 -12.70
CA ILE A 314 -16.09 10.68 -13.14
C ILE A 314 -16.17 10.38 -14.62
N SER A 315 -15.06 10.62 -15.32
CA SER A 315 -14.91 10.32 -16.74
C SER A 315 -13.70 9.40 -16.96
N TYR A 316 -13.96 8.14 -17.30
CA TYR A 316 -12.91 7.17 -17.63
C TYR A 316 -11.99 7.63 -18.77
N PRO A 317 -12.51 8.16 -19.90
CA PRO A 317 -11.66 8.73 -20.93
C PRO A 317 -10.75 9.85 -20.39
N ARG A 318 -11.27 10.75 -19.54
CA ARG A 318 -10.47 11.82 -18.94
C ARG A 318 -9.37 11.28 -18.02
N ILE A 319 -9.66 10.27 -17.21
CA ILE A 319 -8.65 9.60 -16.38
C ILE A 319 -7.51 9.06 -17.25
N MET A 320 -7.83 8.40 -18.36
CA MET A 320 -6.82 7.85 -19.27
C MET A 320 -6.05 8.92 -20.05
N GLU A 321 -6.64 10.08 -20.33
CA GLU A 321 -5.92 11.26 -20.82
C GLU A 321 -4.93 11.76 -19.77
N MET A 322 -5.37 11.94 -18.51
CA MET A 322 -4.53 12.35 -17.39
C MET A 322 -3.37 11.37 -17.19
N TYR A 323 -3.65 10.07 -17.31
CA TYR A 323 -2.60 9.04 -17.26
C TYR A 323 -1.54 9.25 -18.35
N LYS A 324 -1.97 9.45 -19.60
CA LYS A 324 -1.05 9.72 -20.72
C LYS A 324 -0.27 11.02 -20.51
N GLU A 325 -0.91 12.06 -19.99
CA GLU A 325 -0.22 13.32 -19.65
C GLU A 325 0.94 13.09 -18.67
N ARG A 326 0.79 12.14 -17.70
CA ARG A 326 1.78 11.90 -16.65
C ARG A 326 2.85 10.87 -17.02
N PHE A 327 2.51 9.84 -17.79
CA PHE A 327 3.39 8.70 -18.05
C PHE A 327 3.94 8.62 -19.48
N ALA A 328 3.43 9.41 -20.43
CA ALA A 328 3.93 9.37 -21.82
C ALA A 328 5.26 10.12 -22.05
N ASP A 329 5.89 10.63 -21.00
CA ASP A 329 7.21 11.24 -21.00
C ASP A 329 7.99 10.79 -19.76
N ALA A 330 9.04 10.02 -19.98
CA ALA A 330 9.87 9.46 -18.92
C ALA A 330 11.08 10.34 -18.54
N SER A 331 11.18 11.56 -19.06
CA SER A 331 12.38 12.43 -18.96
C SER A 331 12.84 12.71 -17.54
N ASP A 332 11.93 12.85 -16.60
CA ASP A 332 12.21 13.21 -15.20
C ASP A 332 12.00 12.07 -14.20
N PHE A 333 11.80 10.84 -14.72
CA PHE A 333 11.76 9.66 -13.86
C PHE A 333 13.17 9.22 -13.43
N VAL A 334 13.30 8.87 -12.15
CA VAL A 334 14.44 8.18 -11.59
C VAL A 334 14.02 6.75 -11.26
N PHE A 335 14.66 5.76 -11.88
CA PHE A 335 14.39 4.34 -11.64
C PHE A 335 15.36 3.80 -10.60
N THR A 336 14.86 3.22 -9.53
CA THR A 336 15.67 2.63 -8.45
C THR A 336 15.33 1.15 -8.31
N PHE A 337 16.34 0.30 -8.35
CA PHE A 337 16.22 -1.15 -8.17
C PHE A 337 17.07 -1.60 -6.99
N VAL A 338 16.51 -2.43 -6.11
CA VAL A 338 17.21 -2.99 -4.94
C VAL A 338 16.86 -4.47 -4.80
N GLY A 339 17.86 -5.31 -4.55
CA GLY A 339 17.67 -6.74 -4.33
C GLY A 339 18.77 -7.60 -4.91
N ASN A 340 18.46 -8.85 -5.20
CA ASN A 340 19.39 -9.80 -5.79
C ASN A 340 19.60 -9.51 -7.30
N ILE A 341 20.29 -8.40 -7.57
CA ILE A 341 20.55 -7.88 -8.91
C ILE A 341 21.98 -8.16 -9.29
N ASP A 342 22.19 -8.85 -10.41
CA ASP A 342 23.46 -8.85 -11.09
C ASP A 342 23.50 -7.72 -12.12
N THR A 343 24.46 -6.81 -11.96
CA THR A 343 24.57 -5.60 -12.77
C THR A 343 24.78 -5.91 -14.26
N ASP A 344 25.50 -6.96 -14.60
CA ASP A 344 25.74 -7.33 -16.00
C ASP A 344 24.49 -7.96 -16.63
N SER A 345 23.73 -8.74 -15.87
CA SER A 345 22.49 -9.37 -16.33
C SER A 345 21.33 -8.39 -16.51
N ILE A 346 21.26 -7.30 -15.72
CA ILE A 346 20.18 -6.30 -15.84
C ILE A 346 20.43 -5.30 -16.99
N ARG A 347 21.68 -5.03 -17.36
CA ARG A 347 22.07 -4.05 -18.40
C ARG A 347 21.34 -4.22 -19.73
N PRO A 348 21.25 -5.43 -20.33
CA PRO A 348 20.52 -5.61 -21.58
C PRO A 348 19.04 -5.19 -21.48
N PHE A 349 18.39 -5.41 -20.33
CA PHE A 349 17.01 -5.00 -20.13
C PHE A 349 16.88 -3.49 -19.96
N VAL A 350 17.82 -2.85 -19.26
CA VAL A 350 17.88 -1.38 -19.14
C VAL A 350 18.02 -0.74 -20.52
N GLU A 351 18.93 -1.25 -21.35
CA GLU A 351 19.16 -0.75 -22.72
C GLU A 351 17.95 -1.02 -23.64
N GLN A 352 17.33 -2.21 -23.53
CA GLN A 352 16.22 -2.59 -24.39
C GLN A 352 14.92 -1.85 -24.05
N TYR A 353 14.63 -1.62 -22.77
CA TYR A 353 13.32 -1.14 -22.33
C TYR A 353 13.36 0.30 -21.76
N LEU A 354 14.29 0.62 -20.85
CA LEU A 354 14.31 1.95 -20.24
C LEU A 354 14.97 2.99 -21.14
N ALA A 355 16.06 2.64 -21.83
CA ALA A 355 16.71 3.56 -22.76
C ALA A 355 15.89 3.84 -24.04
N THR A 356 14.79 3.12 -24.23
CA THR A 356 13.85 3.30 -25.36
C THR A 356 12.52 3.94 -24.95
N LEU A 357 12.34 4.24 -23.66
CA LEU A 357 11.15 4.98 -23.20
C LEU A 357 11.09 6.36 -23.85
N PRO A 358 9.88 6.85 -24.20
CA PRO A 358 9.70 8.16 -24.77
C PRO A 358 10.18 9.27 -23.82
N VAL A 359 11.01 10.18 -24.30
CA VAL A 359 11.46 11.37 -23.57
C VAL A 359 11.21 12.60 -24.43
N LYS A 360 10.57 13.63 -23.85
CA LYS A 360 10.20 14.90 -24.50
C LYS A 360 10.84 16.09 -23.80
N GLY A 361 11.67 15.85 -22.78
CA GLY A 361 12.36 16.89 -22.02
C GLY A 361 11.47 17.54 -20.95
N ARG A 362 10.49 16.83 -20.41
CA ARG A 362 9.66 17.31 -19.31
C ARG A 362 10.53 17.63 -18.09
N ALA A 363 10.25 18.77 -17.46
CA ALA A 363 10.85 19.20 -16.20
C ALA A 363 9.77 19.92 -15.38
N GLU A 364 8.90 19.15 -14.77
CA GLU A 364 7.78 19.65 -14.00
C GLU A 364 8.07 19.70 -12.50
N LYS A 365 7.28 20.48 -11.79
CA LYS A 365 7.29 20.55 -10.33
C LYS A 365 5.87 20.47 -9.81
N ALA A 366 5.70 19.75 -8.71
CA ALA A 366 4.43 19.73 -8.01
C ALA A 366 3.97 21.16 -7.62
N ASN A 367 2.68 21.41 -7.70
CA ASN A 367 2.10 22.71 -7.38
C ASN A 367 1.68 22.76 -5.90
N PRO A 368 2.41 23.49 -5.03
CA PRO A 368 2.08 23.56 -3.60
C PRO A 368 0.74 24.24 -3.31
N ALA A 369 0.21 25.07 -4.23
CA ALA A 369 -1.07 25.74 -4.07
C ALA A 369 -2.27 24.77 -4.12
N GLU A 370 -2.10 23.60 -4.72
CA GLU A 370 -3.13 22.56 -4.83
C GLU A 370 -3.11 21.57 -3.64
N VAL A 371 -2.19 21.72 -2.69
CA VAL A 371 -2.16 20.89 -1.47
C VAL A 371 -3.22 21.40 -0.50
N PRO A 372 -4.10 20.52 0.00
CA PRO A 372 -5.06 20.90 1.02
C PRO A 372 -4.36 21.47 2.26
N ALA A 373 -4.65 22.72 2.58
CA ALA A 373 -4.09 23.36 3.77
C ALA A 373 -4.74 22.79 5.03
N ILE A 374 -3.92 22.51 6.06
CA ILE A 374 -4.42 22.16 7.39
C ILE A 374 -5.00 23.41 8.05
N ARG A 375 -6.17 23.26 8.68
CA ARG A 375 -6.84 24.32 9.46
C ARG A 375 -5.91 24.86 10.53
N LYS A 376 -5.89 26.17 10.67
CA LYS A 376 -5.14 26.86 11.73
C LYS A 376 -6.04 27.20 12.91
N GLY A 377 -5.41 27.35 14.08
CA GLY A 377 -6.09 27.67 15.32
C GLY A 377 -6.74 26.47 16.00
N GLU A 378 -7.54 26.76 17.01
CA GLU A 378 -8.27 25.72 17.74
C GLU A 378 -9.65 25.47 17.10
N TYR A 379 -10.00 24.20 16.98
CA TYR A 379 -11.29 23.76 16.45
C TYR A 379 -11.76 22.51 17.17
N THR A 380 -13.02 22.53 17.63
CA THR A 380 -13.64 21.37 18.29
C THR A 380 -14.96 21.04 17.58
N ASN A 381 -15.16 19.77 17.30
CA ASN A 381 -16.41 19.26 16.75
C ASN A 381 -16.84 18.01 17.52
N ILE A 382 -17.97 18.09 18.20
CA ILE A 382 -18.59 16.97 18.91
C ILE A 382 -19.91 16.67 18.22
N PHE A 383 -20.09 15.44 17.75
CA PHE A 383 -21.31 15.03 17.05
C PHE A 383 -21.77 13.65 17.51
N LYS A 384 -23.02 13.31 17.20
CA LYS A 384 -23.65 12.05 17.61
C LYS A 384 -23.87 11.11 16.43
N ARG A 385 -23.70 9.81 16.70
CA ARG A 385 -24.05 8.71 15.79
C ARG A 385 -24.55 7.52 16.61
N ALA A 386 -25.64 6.92 16.16
CA ALA A 386 -26.13 5.67 16.75
C ALA A 386 -25.08 4.57 16.56
N LEU A 387 -24.72 3.90 17.63
CA LEU A 387 -23.75 2.81 17.69
C LEU A 387 -24.40 1.60 18.36
N GLU A 388 -24.16 0.39 17.84
CA GLU A 388 -24.65 -0.85 18.48
C GLU A 388 -24.08 -1.02 19.88
N THR A 389 -22.79 -0.72 20.06
CA THR A 389 -22.14 -0.66 21.37
C THR A 389 -21.82 0.80 21.68
N PRO A 390 -22.41 1.38 22.73
CA PRO A 390 -22.16 2.77 23.09
C PRO A 390 -20.66 3.00 23.41
N LYS A 391 -20.02 3.85 22.63
CA LYS A 391 -18.64 4.30 22.86
C LYS A 391 -18.47 5.73 22.35
N ALA A 392 -17.54 6.46 22.91
CA ALA A 392 -17.06 7.72 22.36
C ALA A 392 -15.72 7.49 21.64
N SER A 393 -15.62 7.99 20.42
CA SER A 393 -14.36 8.01 19.64
C SER A 393 -13.81 9.43 19.62
N VAL A 394 -12.54 9.60 20.01
CA VAL A 394 -11.90 10.90 20.21
C VAL A 394 -10.61 10.99 19.43
N VAL A 395 -10.42 12.08 18.68
CA VAL A 395 -9.14 12.46 18.09
C VAL A 395 -8.73 13.82 18.58
N ASN A 396 -7.49 13.93 19.04
CA ASN A 396 -6.77 15.19 19.15
C ASN A 396 -5.69 15.23 18.06
N PHE A 397 -5.64 16.34 17.32
CA PHE A 397 -4.73 16.55 16.22
C PHE A 397 -4.05 17.91 16.39
N TRP A 398 -2.73 17.90 16.57
CA TRP A 398 -1.91 19.11 16.67
C TRP A 398 -1.10 19.24 15.38
N SER A 399 -1.00 20.42 14.83
CA SER A 399 -0.30 20.66 13.57
C SER A 399 0.56 21.92 13.61
N GLY A 400 1.52 21.96 12.69
CA GLY A 400 2.39 23.13 12.58
C GLY A 400 3.41 23.00 11.45
N LYS A 401 4.40 23.90 11.48
CA LYS A 401 5.56 23.85 10.58
C LYS A 401 6.81 23.45 11.37
N MET A 402 7.52 22.47 10.84
CA MET A 402 8.84 22.03 11.29
C MET A 402 9.74 21.89 10.08
N GLU A 403 11.01 22.20 10.23
CA GLU A 403 11.98 21.94 9.18
C GLU A 403 12.04 20.43 8.87
N TYR A 404 11.99 20.08 7.59
CA TYR A 404 12.15 18.71 7.15
C TYR A 404 13.64 18.34 7.14
N ASN A 405 14.11 17.76 8.23
CA ASN A 405 15.46 17.25 8.38
C ASN A 405 15.45 15.99 9.25
N LEU A 406 16.54 15.25 9.23
CA LEU A 406 16.62 13.95 9.90
C LEU A 406 16.40 14.08 11.42
N GLU A 407 16.97 15.10 12.07
CA GLU A 407 16.82 15.31 13.51
C GLU A 407 15.34 15.51 13.90
N ASN A 408 14.63 16.37 13.20
CA ASN A 408 13.22 16.62 13.49
C ASN A 408 12.34 15.39 13.20
N ILE A 409 12.61 14.64 12.12
CA ILE A 409 11.88 13.40 11.79
C ILE A 409 12.05 12.37 12.91
N LEU A 410 13.28 12.16 13.36
CA LEU A 410 13.59 11.21 14.42
C LEU A 410 13.06 11.70 15.78
N THR A 411 13.10 13.00 16.05
CA THR A 411 12.54 13.62 17.27
C THR A 411 11.02 13.44 17.32
N ALA A 412 10.31 13.65 16.20
CA ALA A 412 8.87 13.39 16.10
C ALA A 412 8.54 11.91 16.33
N THR A 413 9.35 11.02 15.78
CA THR A 413 9.20 9.56 15.97
C THR A 413 9.42 9.17 17.43
N MET A 414 10.43 9.74 18.10
CA MET A 414 10.69 9.51 19.53
C MET A 414 9.55 10.05 20.38
N LEU A 415 9.10 11.29 20.15
CA LEU A 415 7.97 11.87 20.88
C LEU A 415 6.73 10.99 20.78
N LYS A 416 6.42 10.51 19.59
CA LYS A 416 5.30 9.57 19.35
C LYS A 416 5.45 8.30 20.18
N GLN A 417 6.61 7.65 20.19
CA GLN A 417 6.85 6.43 20.96
C GLN A 417 6.80 6.65 22.47
N ILE A 418 7.31 7.78 22.94
CA ILE A 418 7.25 8.17 24.35
C ILE A 418 5.78 8.36 24.77
N LEU A 419 4.97 9.03 23.95
CA LEU A 419 3.54 9.20 24.22
C LEU A 419 2.80 7.87 24.22
N ASP A 420 3.13 6.92 23.33
CA ASP A 420 2.54 5.57 23.35
C ASP A 420 2.77 4.86 24.70
N LEU A 421 4.00 4.98 25.27
CA LEU A 421 4.32 4.41 26.57
C LEU A 421 3.54 5.08 27.70
N VAL A 422 3.53 6.42 27.70
CA VAL A 422 2.84 7.22 28.73
C VAL A 422 1.32 6.99 28.69
N TYR A 423 0.73 6.96 27.49
CA TYR A 423 -0.72 6.72 27.35
C TYR A 423 -1.11 5.28 27.68
N MET A 424 -0.23 4.31 27.41
CA MET A 424 -0.45 2.93 27.86
C MET A 424 -0.58 2.88 29.38
N GLU A 425 0.35 3.49 30.10
CA GLU A 425 0.31 3.56 31.57
C GLU A 425 -0.89 4.36 32.06
N LYS A 426 -1.00 5.64 31.67
CA LYS A 426 -1.94 6.61 32.29
C LYS A 426 -3.40 6.41 31.87
N VAL A 427 -3.67 6.01 30.65
CA VAL A 427 -5.04 5.91 30.12
C VAL A 427 -5.58 4.48 30.20
N ARG A 428 -4.73 3.50 29.88
CA ARG A 428 -5.13 2.09 29.87
C ARG A 428 -4.97 1.43 31.23
N GLU A 429 -3.79 1.50 31.85
CA GLU A 429 -3.49 0.75 33.08
C GLU A 429 -4.03 1.45 34.34
N ASP A 430 -3.78 2.74 34.51
CA ASP A 430 -4.22 3.47 35.72
C ASP A 430 -5.74 3.69 35.73
N GLU A 431 -6.35 4.00 34.59
CA GLU A 431 -7.77 4.39 34.53
C GLU A 431 -8.70 3.32 33.96
N GLY A 432 -8.17 2.33 33.23
CA GLY A 432 -8.98 1.33 32.54
C GLY A 432 -10.02 1.97 31.61
N GLY A 433 -9.68 3.14 31.04
CA GLY A 433 -10.61 3.97 30.28
C GLY A 433 -10.70 3.61 28.80
N THR A 434 -9.70 2.90 28.28
CA THR A 434 -9.60 2.50 26.87
C THR A 434 -8.74 1.25 26.74
N TYR A 435 -8.82 0.58 25.59
CA TYR A 435 -7.86 -0.47 25.20
C TYR A 435 -6.48 0.08 24.83
N GLY A 436 -6.38 1.35 24.50
CA GLY A 436 -5.14 2.05 24.16
C GLY A 436 -5.39 3.35 23.41
N VAL A 437 -4.40 4.22 23.44
CA VAL A 437 -4.36 5.45 22.64
C VAL A 437 -3.41 5.21 21.47
N GLN A 438 -3.89 5.39 20.26
CA GLN A 438 -3.06 5.28 19.03
C GLN A 438 -2.51 6.65 18.70
N THR A 439 -1.19 6.77 18.66
CA THR A 439 -0.54 8.02 18.26
C THR A 439 0.08 7.90 16.86
N SER A 440 0.09 9.00 16.14
CA SER A 440 0.84 9.15 14.90
C SER A 440 1.49 10.52 14.82
N ALA A 441 2.69 10.59 14.26
CA ALA A 441 3.41 11.84 14.03
C ALA A 441 4.14 11.76 12.70
N GLN A 442 4.14 12.86 11.96
CA GLN A 442 4.78 12.93 10.65
C GLN A 442 5.29 14.35 10.40
N ILE A 443 6.38 14.44 9.64
CA ILE A 443 6.83 15.68 9.01
C ILE A 443 6.89 15.42 7.50
N SER A 444 6.22 16.26 6.72
CA SER A 444 6.23 16.20 5.26
C SER A 444 7.21 17.22 4.69
N SER A 445 7.98 16.82 3.67
CA SER A 445 8.84 17.74 2.92
C SER A 445 8.06 18.67 1.99
N PHE A 446 6.83 18.28 1.62
CA PHE A 446 5.98 19.02 0.70
C PHE A 446 4.60 19.29 1.34
N PRO A 447 4.07 20.53 1.24
CA PRO A 447 4.65 21.70 0.55
C PRO A 447 5.82 22.37 1.28
N GLU A 448 5.93 22.33 2.57
CA GLU A 448 7.03 22.97 3.33
C GLU A 448 7.05 22.51 4.78
N GLY A 449 7.69 21.39 5.08
CA GLY A 449 7.91 20.98 6.47
C GLY A 449 6.64 20.93 7.32
N GLN A 450 5.52 20.54 6.76
CA GLN A 450 4.26 20.42 7.47
C GLN A 450 4.33 19.26 8.44
N THR A 451 3.99 19.50 9.71
CA THR A 451 4.02 18.45 10.73
C THR A 451 2.67 18.31 11.44
N PHE A 452 2.42 17.10 11.92
CA PHE A 452 1.32 16.84 12.83
C PHE A 452 1.70 15.78 13.87
N LEU A 453 0.99 15.84 15.00
CA LEU A 453 0.88 14.80 16.01
C LEU A 453 -0.61 14.53 16.22
N GLN A 454 -1.02 13.27 16.20
CA GLN A 454 -2.40 12.84 16.42
C GLN A 454 -2.45 11.79 17.51
N ALA A 455 -3.48 11.87 18.36
CA ALA A 455 -3.85 10.85 19.34
C ALA A 455 -5.33 10.47 19.15
N TYR A 456 -5.59 9.18 18.91
CA TYR A 456 -6.91 8.60 18.75
C TYR A 456 -7.17 7.56 19.83
N PHE A 457 -8.37 7.55 20.38
CA PHE A 457 -8.82 6.49 21.30
C PHE A 457 -10.35 6.35 21.31
N ASP A 458 -10.80 5.14 21.64
CA ASP A 458 -12.18 4.84 21.97
C ASP A 458 -12.31 4.69 23.49
N THR A 459 -13.42 5.15 24.07
CA THR A 459 -13.68 5.05 25.50
C THR A 459 -15.18 4.98 25.81
N ASP A 460 -15.52 4.61 27.04
CA ASP A 460 -16.86 4.78 27.58
C ASP A 460 -17.26 6.26 27.51
N PRO A 461 -18.46 6.61 26.99
CA PRO A 461 -18.96 7.99 26.95
C PRO A 461 -18.86 8.74 28.27
N ALA A 462 -19.13 8.07 29.39
CA ALA A 462 -19.03 8.67 30.72
C ALA A 462 -17.59 9.01 31.14
N LYS A 463 -16.59 8.34 30.58
CA LYS A 463 -15.17 8.57 30.87
C LYS A 463 -14.49 9.51 29.85
N ARG A 464 -15.15 9.87 28.75
CA ARG A 464 -14.61 10.62 27.63
C ARG A 464 -13.83 11.87 28.04
N GLU A 465 -14.44 12.74 28.84
CA GLU A 465 -13.83 14.01 29.23
C GLU A 465 -12.56 13.79 30.07
N LYS A 466 -12.60 12.84 31.01
CA LYS A 466 -11.46 12.50 31.85
C LYS A 466 -10.31 11.95 31.01
N MET A 467 -10.58 10.98 30.12
CA MET A 467 -9.54 10.39 29.27
C MET A 467 -8.93 11.43 28.33
N ASN A 468 -9.76 12.27 27.72
CA ASN A 468 -9.30 13.33 26.84
C ASN A 468 -8.44 14.37 27.58
N ALA A 469 -8.80 14.70 28.82
CA ALA A 469 -8.00 15.58 29.66
C ALA A 469 -6.62 14.96 29.98
N ILE A 470 -6.56 13.67 30.30
CA ILE A 470 -5.28 12.96 30.55
C ILE A 470 -4.39 12.99 29.29
N VAL A 471 -4.93 12.65 28.13
CA VAL A 471 -4.19 12.66 26.84
C VAL A 471 -3.54 14.02 26.60
N ARG A 472 -4.27 15.11 26.84
CA ARG A 472 -3.72 16.47 26.68
C ARG A 472 -2.71 16.83 27.76
N THR A 473 -3.02 16.50 29.02
CA THR A 473 -2.17 16.80 30.16
C THR A 473 -0.80 16.13 30.05
N GLU A 474 -0.75 14.87 29.57
CA GLU A 474 0.53 14.17 29.45
C GLU A 474 1.40 14.76 28.34
N LEU A 475 0.84 15.22 27.24
CA LEU A 475 1.59 15.99 26.23
C LEU A 475 2.07 17.34 26.80
N ASP A 476 1.23 18.05 27.56
CA ASP A 476 1.61 19.28 28.26
C ASP A 476 2.71 19.04 29.30
N ASN A 477 2.71 17.89 29.98
CA ASN A 477 3.76 17.50 30.92
C ASN A 477 5.11 17.37 30.22
N ILE A 478 5.15 16.77 29.00
CA ILE A 478 6.36 16.72 28.19
C ILE A 478 6.83 18.13 27.82
N VAL A 479 5.93 19.04 27.48
CA VAL A 479 6.26 20.45 27.19
C VAL A 479 6.85 21.17 28.43
N LYS A 480 6.32 20.91 29.61
CA LYS A 480 6.75 21.58 30.88
C LYS A 480 8.04 21.00 31.41
N SER A 481 8.15 19.67 31.45
CA SER A 481 9.18 18.97 32.22
C SER A 481 10.13 18.09 31.40
N GLY A 482 9.83 17.90 30.10
CA GLY A 482 10.46 16.88 29.25
C GLY A 482 9.90 15.47 29.50
N PRO A 483 10.30 14.50 28.68
CA PRO A 483 9.96 13.10 28.87
C PRO A 483 10.66 12.52 30.10
N ARG A 484 10.10 11.45 30.68
CA ARG A 484 10.79 10.66 31.71
C ARG A 484 12.02 9.97 31.10
N ASP A 485 13.11 9.90 31.85
CA ASP A 485 14.38 9.33 31.37
C ASP A 485 14.22 7.87 30.91
N GLU A 486 13.39 7.10 31.61
CA GLU A 486 13.12 5.71 31.26
C GLU A 486 12.42 5.58 29.89
N ASP A 487 11.37 6.35 29.62
CA ASP A 487 10.63 6.31 28.36
C ASP A 487 11.47 6.83 27.20
N PHE A 488 12.25 7.88 27.47
CA PHE A 488 13.22 8.41 26.51
C PHE A 488 14.23 7.33 26.10
N LYS A 489 14.85 6.66 27.07
CA LYS A 489 15.84 5.62 26.80
C LYS A 489 15.23 4.43 26.07
N LYS A 490 14.07 3.95 26.49
CA LYS A 490 13.33 2.87 25.80
C LYS A 490 13.03 3.21 24.34
N SER A 491 12.62 4.45 24.08
CA SER A 491 12.36 4.91 22.71
C SER A 491 13.63 4.97 21.88
N GLN A 492 14.71 5.54 22.41
CA GLN A 492 15.99 5.64 21.72
C GLN A 492 16.55 4.25 21.37
N ASP A 493 16.58 3.34 22.34
CA ASP A 493 17.07 1.97 22.16
C ASP A 493 16.22 1.21 21.13
N ASN A 494 14.89 1.39 21.16
CA ASN A 494 13.97 0.76 20.19
C ASN A 494 14.23 1.25 18.75
N ILE A 495 14.43 2.55 18.54
CA ILE A 495 14.69 3.11 17.22
C ILE A 495 16.03 2.63 16.68
N LEU A 496 17.07 2.61 17.49
CA LEU A 496 18.39 2.08 17.10
C LEU A 496 18.32 0.61 16.73
N LYS A 497 17.60 -0.20 17.53
CA LYS A 497 17.39 -1.62 17.23
C LYS A 497 16.65 -1.80 15.89
N ARG A 498 15.56 -1.07 15.68
CA ARG A 498 14.79 -1.12 14.42
C ARG A 498 15.62 -0.67 13.22
N HIS A 499 16.46 0.33 13.38
CA HIS A 499 17.36 0.76 12.31
C HIS A 499 18.30 -0.37 11.89
N THR A 500 18.93 -1.05 12.87
CA THR A 500 19.79 -2.22 12.59
C THR A 500 19.04 -3.33 11.85
N GLU A 501 17.77 -3.58 12.21
CA GLU A 501 16.92 -4.55 11.51
C GLU A 501 16.58 -4.08 10.08
N ASN A 502 16.26 -2.80 9.91
CA ASN A 502 15.90 -2.20 8.62
C ASN A 502 17.05 -2.22 7.60
N LEU A 503 18.29 -2.10 8.05
CA LEU A 503 19.48 -2.19 7.18
C LEU A 503 19.60 -3.52 6.44
N GLN A 504 18.86 -4.55 6.86
CA GLN A 504 18.79 -5.87 6.20
C GLN A 504 17.50 -6.05 5.37
N GLU A 505 16.77 -4.97 5.07
CA GLU A 505 15.53 -5.01 4.31
C GLU A 505 15.65 -4.27 2.98
N ASN A 506 15.30 -4.94 1.89
CA ASN A 506 15.35 -4.34 0.54
C ASN A 506 14.46 -3.09 0.43
N VAL A 507 13.28 -3.11 1.05
CA VAL A 507 12.35 -1.97 1.01
C VAL A 507 12.91 -0.73 1.71
N TYR A 508 13.71 -0.91 2.75
CA TYR A 508 14.39 0.19 3.42
C TYR A 508 15.38 0.88 2.49
N TRP A 509 16.22 0.10 1.81
CA TRP A 509 17.19 0.65 0.87
C TRP A 509 16.53 1.25 -0.37
N LEU A 510 15.44 0.65 -0.86
CA LEU A 510 14.67 1.22 -1.97
C LEU A 510 14.19 2.64 -1.62
N THR A 511 13.58 2.78 -0.45
CA THR A 511 13.08 4.08 0.03
C THR A 511 14.21 5.07 0.29
N THR A 512 15.30 4.63 0.89
CA THR A 512 16.49 5.45 1.18
C THR A 512 17.12 5.99 -0.09
N LEU A 513 17.30 5.14 -1.10
CA LEU A 513 17.89 5.53 -2.38
C LEU A 513 16.96 6.43 -3.20
N ASP A 514 15.64 6.13 -3.22
CA ASP A 514 14.67 7.00 -3.87
C ASP A 514 14.67 8.39 -3.24
N ASN A 515 14.64 8.49 -1.91
CA ASN A 515 14.74 9.77 -1.20
C ASN A 515 16.04 10.52 -1.53
N TYR A 516 17.16 9.82 -1.65
CA TYR A 516 18.45 10.45 -1.93
C TYR A 516 18.56 10.90 -3.39
N TYR A 517 18.31 10.00 -4.36
CA TYR A 517 18.55 10.29 -5.77
C TYR A 517 17.45 11.10 -6.44
N PHE A 518 16.20 10.98 -5.96
CA PHE A 518 15.07 11.73 -6.48
C PHE A 518 14.80 13.02 -5.69
N ARG A 519 14.76 12.94 -4.35
CA ARG A 519 14.41 14.10 -3.48
C ARG A 519 15.62 14.89 -2.97
N GLY A 520 16.84 14.36 -3.13
CA GLY A 520 18.04 14.97 -2.60
C GLY A 520 18.15 14.90 -1.06
N PHE A 521 17.40 14.01 -0.41
CA PHE A 521 17.37 13.86 1.04
C PHE A 521 18.17 12.65 1.51
N ASN A 522 19.25 12.90 2.22
CA ASN A 522 20.05 11.86 2.87
C ASN A 522 19.57 11.64 4.32
N GLY A 523 18.77 10.61 4.52
CA GLY A 523 18.25 10.22 5.83
C GLY A 523 19.04 9.09 6.50
N GLU A 524 20.15 8.62 5.90
CA GLU A 524 20.80 7.38 6.35
C GLU A 524 22.18 7.61 6.97
N THR A 525 23.07 8.32 6.32
CA THR A 525 24.50 8.35 6.71
C THR A 525 24.77 8.90 8.11
N ALA A 526 23.88 9.76 8.62
CA ALA A 526 23.98 10.32 9.99
C ALA A 526 22.89 9.76 10.93
N TYR A 527 22.20 8.67 10.55
CA TYR A 527 21.02 8.20 11.30
C TYR A 527 21.33 7.88 12.76
N GLU A 528 22.31 7.00 13.01
CA GLU A 528 22.67 6.60 14.37
C GLU A 528 23.26 7.75 15.20
N GLU A 529 24.11 8.57 14.58
CA GLU A 529 24.69 9.75 15.24
C GLU A 529 23.58 10.72 15.63
N THR A 530 22.64 10.97 14.74
CA THR A 530 21.51 11.86 15.00
C THR A 530 20.63 11.32 16.14
N ILE A 531 20.28 10.03 16.14
CA ILE A 531 19.50 9.43 17.23
C ILE A 531 20.23 9.54 18.57
N LYS A 532 21.53 9.24 18.62
CA LYS A 532 22.34 9.35 19.82
C LYS A 532 22.50 10.81 20.31
N GLY A 533 22.40 11.77 19.38
CA GLY A 533 22.46 13.21 19.65
C GLY A 533 21.14 13.86 20.08
N ILE A 534 20.00 13.13 19.96
CA ILE A 534 18.72 13.59 20.50
C ILE A 534 18.76 13.47 22.04
N THR A 535 18.28 14.49 22.73
CA THR A 535 18.22 14.56 24.19
C THR A 535 16.77 14.78 24.66
N PRO A 536 16.46 14.52 25.95
CA PRO A 536 15.15 14.87 26.53
C PRO A 536 14.78 16.35 26.29
N ALA A 537 15.74 17.25 26.36
CA ALA A 537 15.54 18.68 26.09
C ALA A 537 15.12 18.95 24.63
N LYS A 538 15.67 18.22 23.67
CA LYS A 538 15.25 18.34 22.25
C LYS A 538 13.81 17.85 22.04
N ILE A 539 13.41 16.75 22.68
CA ILE A 539 12.01 16.26 22.65
C ILE A 539 11.07 17.32 23.23
N GLN A 540 11.44 17.88 24.40
CA GLN A 540 10.70 18.96 25.04
C GLN A 540 10.57 20.19 24.14
N ALA A 541 11.67 20.64 23.56
CA ALA A 541 11.70 21.80 22.65
C ALA A 541 10.82 21.57 21.39
N PHE A 542 10.87 20.36 20.83
CA PHE A 542 10.04 19.98 19.68
C PHE A 542 8.55 20.04 20.04
N ALA A 543 8.14 19.39 21.15
CA ALA A 543 6.76 19.41 21.63
C ALA A 543 6.28 20.85 21.92
N LYS A 544 7.12 21.65 22.60
CA LYS A 544 6.85 23.07 22.89
C LYS A 544 6.66 23.88 21.60
N LYS A 545 7.51 23.69 20.60
CA LYS A 545 7.42 24.38 19.30
C LYS A 545 6.16 23.96 18.53
N LEU A 546 5.77 22.69 18.59
CA LEU A 546 4.54 22.20 17.94
C LEU A 546 3.30 22.82 18.59
N LEU A 547 3.14 22.70 19.90
CA LEU A 547 1.98 23.22 20.63
C LEU A 547 1.93 24.75 20.62
N GLY A 548 3.09 25.41 20.67
CA GLY A 548 3.19 26.86 20.63
C GLY A 548 2.68 27.52 19.35
N GLN A 549 2.43 26.75 18.29
CA GLN A 549 1.79 27.24 17.07
C GLN A 549 0.27 27.39 17.19
N GLY A 550 -0.34 26.88 18.28
CA GLY A 550 -1.74 27.10 18.62
C GLY A 550 -2.74 26.39 17.68
N ASN A 551 -2.31 25.40 16.92
CA ASN A 551 -3.20 24.66 16.04
C ASN A 551 -3.58 23.33 16.67
N ARG A 552 -4.83 23.20 17.10
CA ARG A 552 -5.39 21.98 17.67
C ARG A 552 -6.79 21.71 17.14
N ILE A 553 -7.00 20.53 16.65
CA ILE A 553 -8.31 20.05 16.21
C ILE A 553 -8.72 18.89 17.12
N GLU A 554 -9.92 18.99 17.67
CA GLU A 554 -10.54 17.93 18.46
C GLU A 554 -11.83 17.50 17.77
N VAL A 555 -11.94 16.21 17.46
CA VAL A 555 -13.17 15.63 16.91
C VAL A 555 -13.61 14.49 17.80
N VAL A 556 -14.88 14.53 18.19
CA VAL A 556 -15.51 13.55 19.08
C VAL A 556 -16.78 13.04 18.43
N MET A 557 -16.90 11.73 18.33
CA MET A 557 -18.16 11.06 18.01
C MET A 557 -18.72 10.41 19.27
N GLU A 558 -19.95 10.77 19.63
CA GLU A 558 -20.70 10.20 20.74
C GLU A 558 -21.86 9.35 20.24
N PRO A 559 -22.37 8.39 21.06
CA PRO A 559 -23.55 7.60 20.72
C PRO A 559 -24.87 8.41 20.69
#